data_dca4fa50cfbc828129ef008575e8aa23
#
_entry.id   dca4fa50cfbc828129ef008575e8aa23
#
_cell.length_a   1.000
_cell.length_b   1.000
_cell.length_c   1.000
_cell.angle_alpha   90.00
_cell.angle_beta   90.00
_cell.angle_gamma   90.00
#
_symmetry.space_group_name_H-M   'P 1'
#
loop_
_entity.id
_entity.type
_entity.pdbx_description
1 polymer ?
#
loop_
_entity_poly.entity_id
_entity_poly.type
_entity_poly.pdbx_seq_one_letter_code
_entity_poly.pdbx_strand_id
1 'polypeptide(L)' 'MISSMDIIEYHQTRPFEPFDIRLSDGRVYTVDHPEFLAMSRKGNVIYYSTEDGRLMTISISQITTLEKTNSPRAA' A
#
# COMPACT_ATOMS: atom_id res chain seq x y z
N MET A 1 1.63 13.56 -7.78
CA MET A 1 0.63 13.10 -6.81
C MET A 1 0.25 11.65 -7.07
N ILE A 2 0.22 10.85 -6.03
CA ILE A 2 -0.16 9.45 -6.17
C ILE A 2 -1.65 9.36 -6.49
N SER A 3 -2.00 8.52 -7.44
CA SER A 3 -3.39 8.32 -7.82
C SER A 3 -3.80 6.89 -7.52
N SER A 4 -5.11 6.63 -7.59
CA SER A 4 -5.61 5.28 -7.40
C SER A 4 -5.04 4.33 -8.45
N MET A 5 -4.80 4.82 -9.66
CA MET A 5 -4.22 3.97 -10.71
C MET A 5 -2.81 3.52 -10.36
N ASP A 6 -2.03 4.40 -9.72
CA ASP A 6 -0.69 4.01 -9.28
C ASP A 6 -0.76 2.86 -8.29
N ILE A 7 -1.69 2.96 -7.34
CA ILE A 7 -1.83 1.92 -6.33
C ILE A 7 -2.29 0.61 -6.95
N ILE A 8 -3.24 0.69 -7.87
CA ILE A 8 -3.73 -0.51 -8.55
C ILE A 8 -2.60 -1.19 -9.28
N GLU A 9 -1.73 -0.42 -9.93
CA GLU A 9 -0.62 -0.99 -10.66
C GLU A 9 0.30 -1.80 -9.75
N TYR A 10 0.66 -1.23 -8.60
CA TYR A 10 1.49 -1.95 -7.63
C TYR A 10 0.76 -3.18 -7.09
N HIS A 11 -0.52 -3.02 -6.81
CA HIS A 11 -1.30 -4.09 -6.20
C HIS A 11 -1.55 -5.26 -7.15
N GLN A 12 -1.68 -4.98 -8.44
CA GLN A 12 -2.04 -5.99 -9.43
C GLN A 12 -0.84 -6.62 -10.13
N THR A 13 0.36 -6.18 -9.81
CA THR A 13 1.56 -6.78 -10.40
C THR A 13 1.64 -8.26 -10.04
N ARG A 14 1.92 -9.09 -11.05
CA ARG A 14 2.04 -10.53 -10.86
C ARG A 14 3.32 -11.04 -11.51
N PRO A 15 4.12 -11.84 -10.80
CA PRO A 15 3.90 -12.22 -9.40
C PRO A 15 3.94 -10.98 -8.51
N PHE A 16 3.23 -11.06 -7.39
CA PHE A 16 3.13 -9.91 -6.50
C PHE A 16 4.50 -9.58 -5.90
N GLU A 17 4.81 -8.29 -5.85
CA GLU A 17 6.04 -7.82 -5.23
C GLU A 17 5.67 -6.89 -4.10
N PRO A 18 6.17 -7.15 -2.89
CA PRO A 18 5.88 -6.27 -1.75
C PRO A 18 6.27 -4.83 -2.05
N PHE A 19 5.50 -3.92 -1.53
CA PHE A 19 5.78 -2.51 -1.73
C PHE A 19 5.43 -1.71 -0.48
N ASP A 20 6.04 -0.53 -0.37
CA ASP A 20 5.86 0.36 0.75
C ASP A 20 4.97 1.52 0.36
N ILE A 21 4.09 1.90 1.28
CA ILE A 21 3.24 3.08 1.16
C ILE A 21 3.75 4.08 2.19
N ARG A 22 4.20 5.23 1.72
CA ARG A 22 4.69 6.29 2.62
C ARG A 22 3.67 7.40 2.67
N LEU A 23 3.31 7.81 3.87
CA LEU A 23 2.33 8.85 4.08
C LEU A 23 3.01 10.19 4.30
N SER A 24 2.22 11.26 4.15
CA SER A 24 2.74 12.61 4.28
C SER A 24 3.28 12.92 5.67
N ASP A 25 2.83 12.19 6.69
CA ASP A 25 3.35 12.39 8.05
C ASP A 25 4.58 11.53 8.35
N GLY A 26 5.11 10.85 7.35
CA GLY A 26 6.33 10.06 7.49
C GLY A 26 6.12 8.61 7.83
N ARG A 27 4.89 8.19 8.12
CA ARG A 27 4.65 6.78 8.40
C ARG A 27 4.79 5.96 7.14
N VAL A 28 5.26 4.71 7.31
CA VAL A 28 5.44 3.80 6.20
C VAL A 28 4.76 2.49 6.54
N TYR A 29 4.00 1.98 5.60
CA TYR A 29 3.34 0.69 5.75
C TYR A 29 3.76 -0.21 4.60
N THR A 30 4.14 -1.45 4.92
CA THR A 30 4.57 -2.40 3.92
C THR A 30 3.43 -3.36 3.60
N VAL A 31 3.15 -3.51 2.32
CA VAL A 31 2.15 -4.48 1.85
C VAL A 31 2.91 -5.71 1.40
N ASP A 32 2.89 -6.78 2.21
CA ASP A 32 3.61 -8.01 1.91
C ASP A 32 2.84 -8.95 1.02
N HIS A 33 1.53 -8.88 1.07
CA HIS A 33 0.66 -9.76 0.30
C HIS A 33 -0.51 -8.95 -0.23
N PRO A 34 -1.00 -9.27 -1.42
CA PRO A 34 -2.08 -8.46 -2.01
C PRO A 34 -3.38 -8.48 -1.22
N GLU A 35 -3.62 -9.54 -0.45
CA GLU A 35 -4.86 -9.60 0.32
C GLU A 35 -4.89 -8.64 1.50
N PHE A 36 -3.77 -8.03 1.84
CA PHE A 36 -3.74 -7.08 2.95
C PHE A 36 -4.13 -5.67 2.54
N LEU A 37 -4.44 -5.46 1.28
CA LEU A 37 -4.78 -4.14 0.77
C LEU A 37 -6.01 -4.23 -0.12
N ALA A 38 -6.93 -3.31 0.08
CA ALA A 38 -8.10 -3.19 -0.78
C ALA A 38 -8.37 -1.73 -1.03
N MET A 39 -9.01 -1.43 -2.15
CA MET A 39 -9.34 -0.07 -2.51
C MET A 39 -10.84 0.13 -2.44
N SER A 40 -11.26 1.31 -2.00
CA SER A 40 -12.67 1.63 -1.97
C SER A 40 -13.20 1.76 -3.40
N ARG A 41 -14.52 1.62 -3.53
CA ARG A 41 -15.15 1.67 -4.85
C ARG A 41 -14.85 2.99 -5.58
N LYS A 42 -14.82 4.09 -4.85
CA LYS A 42 -14.56 5.40 -5.45
C LYS A 42 -13.08 5.66 -5.71
N GLY A 43 -12.21 4.81 -5.19
CA GLY A 43 -10.78 4.96 -5.40
C GLY A 43 -10.16 6.11 -4.64
N ASN A 44 -10.77 6.54 -3.55
CA ASN A 44 -10.25 7.65 -2.76
C ASN A 44 -9.66 7.23 -1.42
N VAL A 45 -9.88 6.00 -0.99
CA VAL A 45 -9.26 5.47 0.23
C VAL A 45 -8.83 4.04 -0.01
N ILE A 46 -7.85 3.59 0.77
CA ILE A 46 -7.46 2.20 0.78
C ILE A 46 -7.66 1.64 2.18
N TYR A 47 -7.90 0.35 2.24
CA TYR A 47 -8.05 -0.38 3.51
C TYR A 47 -6.84 -1.28 3.63
N TYR A 48 -6.11 -1.12 4.72
CA TYR A 48 -4.87 -1.86 4.93
C TYR A 48 -4.98 -2.67 6.22
N SER A 49 -4.69 -3.97 6.12
CA SER A 49 -4.69 -4.85 7.27
C SER A 49 -3.26 -4.97 7.79
N THR A 50 -3.05 -4.60 9.04
CA THR A 50 -1.74 -4.69 9.65
C THR A 50 -1.45 -6.12 10.07
N GLU A 51 -0.18 -6.40 10.34
CA GLU A 51 0.22 -7.73 10.77
C GLU A 51 -0.45 -8.15 12.06
N ASP A 52 -0.68 -7.19 12.97
CA ASP A 52 -1.32 -7.50 14.24
C ASP A 52 -2.84 -7.49 14.17
N GLY A 53 -3.40 -7.47 12.97
CA GLY A 53 -4.82 -7.65 12.78
C GLY A 53 -5.67 -6.40 12.82
N ARG A 54 -5.07 -5.22 12.83
CA ARG A 54 -5.85 -3.98 12.79
C ARG A 54 -6.19 -3.64 11.34
N LEU A 55 -7.33 -3.02 11.17
CA LEU A 55 -7.74 -2.52 9.85
C LEU A 55 -7.63 -1.01 9.85
N MET A 56 -6.89 -0.47 8.89
CA MET A 56 -6.68 0.96 8.77
C MET A 56 -7.28 1.46 7.47
N THR A 57 -7.90 2.62 7.55
CA THR A 57 -8.42 3.31 6.36
C THR A 57 -7.51 4.49 6.09
N ILE A 58 -6.94 4.53 4.90
CA ILE A 58 -5.96 5.55 4.56
C ILE A 58 -6.46 6.32 3.34
N SER A 59 -6.53 7.64 3.47
CA SER A 59 -6.90 8.48 2.35
C SER A 59 -5.76 8.50 1.33
N ILE A 60 -6.08 8.30 0.06
CA ILE A 60 -5.06 8.31 -0.99
C ILE A 60 -4.36 9.67 -1.05
N SER A 61 -5.07 10.74 -0.71
CA SER A 61 -4.46 12.06 -0.71
C SER A 61 -3.33 12.21 0.30
N GLN A 62 -3.23 11.29 1.27
CA GLN A 62 -2.17 11.31 2.27
C GLN A 62 -0.94 10.53 1.83
N ILE A 63 -1.01 9.84 0.70
CA ILE A 63 0.10 9.02 0.24
C ILE A 63 1.02 9.88 -0.63
N THR A 64 2.29 9.91 -0.27
CA THR A 64 3.28 10.68 -1.03
C THR A 64 4.14 9.82 -1.91
N THR A 65 4.36 8.57 -1.54
CA THR A 65 5.29 7.72 -2.28
C THR A 65 4.85 6.27 -2.22
N LEU A 66 4.98 5.59 -3.35
CA LEU A 66 4.89 4.14 -3.43
C LEU A 66 6.23 3.67 -3.98
N GLU A 67 6.79 2.64 -3.34
CA GLU A 67 8.03 2.09 -3.85
C GLU A 67 8.12 0.63 -3.51
N LYS A 68 8.77 -0.15 -4.35
CA LYS A 68 8.93 -1.56 -4.08
C LYS A 68 9.79 -1.71 -2.84
N THR A 69 9.37 -2.64 -1.98
CA THR A 69 10.13 -2.90 -0.78
C THR A 69 11.48 -3.46 -1.19
N ASN A 70 12.52 -2.72 -0.82
CA ASN A 70 13.88 -3.10 -1.18
C ASN A 70 14.56 -3.81 -0.03
N SER A 71 13.78 -4.28 0.90
CA SER A 71 14.33 -4.90 2.09
C SER A 71 14.86 -6.28 1.77
N PRO A 72 16.03 -6.63 2.26
CA PRO A 72 16.55 -7.98 2.11
C PRO A 72 16.02 -8.92 3.18
N ARG A 73 14.84 -8.67 3.66
CA ARG A 73 14.29 -9.46 4.76
C ARG A 73 14.25 -10.93 4.46
N ALA A 74 14.17 -11.28 3.21
CA ALA A 74 14.12 -12.67 2.80
C ALA A 74 15.47 -13.34 2.85
N ALA A 75 16.48 -12.55 2.96
CA ALA A 75 17.84 -13.10 3.00
C ALA A 75 18.12 -13.76 4.32
#